data_3ecc5110adda29867c880a6464b3432a
#
_entry.id   3ecc5110adda29867c880a6464b3432a
#
_cell.length_a   1.000
_cell.length_b   1.000
_cell.length_c   1.000
_cell.angle_alpha   90.00
_cell.angle_beta   90.00
_cell.angle_gamma   90.00
#
_symmetry.space_group_name_H-M   'P 1'
#
loop_
_entity.id
_entity.type
_entity.pdbx_description
1 polymer ?
#
loop_
_entity_poly.entity_id
_entity_poly.type
_entity_poly.pdbx_seq_one_letter_code
_entity_poly.pdbx_strand_id
1 'polypeptide(L)'
;VRDATAEGVRAAVYVQPNWALDRVVEEIEWIQGVHDASGWPHAVVGSADLFDPDAGAVMERQKALSTLLRGTRLQLHWHENPQYRYASGPATMHDPTFRANIGLLAGLGWLFELQVFPEQMADAARFVADFPDTSFVLVHAGMLESSEEQHVAPWRAGLELLAPLPNLTMKLSGVGT
;
A
#
# COMPACT_ATOMS: atom_id res chain seq x y z
N VAL A 1 -4.42 -16.31 -16.38
CA VAL A 1 -3.19 -16.33 -17.20
C VAL A 1 -3.53 -16.36 -18.68
N ARG A 2 -4.25 -17.37 -19.17
CA ARG A 2 -4.57 -17.54 -20.60
C ARG A 2 -5.12 -16.26 -21.24
N ASP A 3 -6.15 -15.65 -20.65
CA ASP A 3 -6.81 -14.47 -21.20
C ASP A 3 -5.88 -13.24 -21.16
N ALA A 4 -5.17 -13.04 -20.05
CA ALA A 4 -4.18 -11.96 -19.94
C ALA A 4 -3.09 -12.06 -21.02
N THR A 5 -2.57 -13.25 -21.29
CA THR A 5 -1.55 -13.47 -22.31
C THR A 5 -2.11 -13.22 -23.72
N ALA A 6 -3.37 -13.63 -23.99
CA ALA A 6 -4.03 -13.37 -25.26
C ALA A 6 -4.19 -11.87 -25.54
N GLU A 7 -4.43 -11.06 -24.50
CA GLU A 7 -4.52 -9.59 -24.56
C GLU A 7 -3.16 -8.88 -24.51
N GLY A 8 -2.05 -9.61 -24.61
CA GLY A 8 -0.70 -9.06 -24.63
C GLY A 8 -0.15 -8.61 -23.26
N VAL A 9 -0.81 -8.95 -22.15
CA VAL A 9 -0.29 -8.71 -20.79
C VAL A 9 0.92 -9.62 -20.57
N ARG A 10 2.05 -9.04 -20.20
CA ARG A 10 3.33 -9.77 -20.05
C ARG A 10 3.71 -10.01 -18.60
N ALA A 11 3.20 -9.22 -17.67
CA ALA A 11 3.49 -9.34 -16.25
C ALA A 11 2.31 -8.85 -15.42
N ALA A 12 2.20 -9.36 -14.19
CA ALA A 12 1.22 -8.89 -13.22
C ALA A 12 1.86 -8.77 -11.84
N VAL A 13 1.35 -7.84 -11.07
CA VAL A 13 1.62 -7.70 -9.64
C VAL A 13 0.36 -8.13 -8.89
N TYR A 14 0.50 -9.06 -7.97
CA TYR A 14 -0.54 -9.35 -7.00
C TYR A 14 -0.48 -8.29 -5.90
N VAL A 15 -1.62 -7.70 -5.58
CA VAL A 15 -1.74 -6.77 -4.46
C VAL A 15 -2.81 -7.33 -3.53
N GLN A 16 -2.50 -7.46 -2.25
CA GLN A 16 -3.37 -8.03 -1.22
C GLN A 16 -4.83 -7.52 -1.36
N PRO A 17 -5.85 -8.41 -1.36
CA PRO A 17 -7.26 -8.06 -1.52
C PRO A 17 -8.04 -8.04 -0.19
N ASN A 18 -7.43 -7.55 0.90
CA ASN A 18 -8.01 -7.58 2.25
C ASN A 18 -8.20 -9.00 2.82
N TRP A 19 -7.18 -9.83 2.68
CA TRP A 19 -7.14 -11.11 3.39
C TRP A 19 -7.18 -10.87 4.91
N ALA A 20 -7.67 -11.85 5.67
CA ALA A 20 -7.71 -11.74 7.14
C ALA A 20 -6.29 -11.53 7.70
N LEU A 21 -6.11 -10.49 8.53
CA LEU A 21 -4.79 -10.07 9.01
C LEU A 21 -4.06 -11.13 9.86
N ASP A 22 -4.80 -12.01 10.51
CA ASP A 22 -4.26 -13.15 11.26
C ASP A 22 -3.81 -14.32 10.36
N ARG A 23 -4.10 -14.26 9.06
CA ARG A 23 -3.80 -15.30 8.07
C ARG A 23 -2.96 -14.83 6.88
N VAL A 24 -2.32 -13.68 6.99
CA VAL A 24 -1.55 -13.08 5.88
C VAL A 24 -0.35 -13.92 5.43
N VAL A 25 0.17 -14.78 6.28
CA VAL A 25 1.24 -15.72 5.92
C VAL A 25 0.71 -16.81 4.98
N GLU A 26 -0.51 -17.32 5.25
CA GLU A 26 -1.17 -18.30 4.37
C GLU A 26 -1.49 -17.70 2.98
N GLU A 27 -1.80 -16.41 2.92
CA GLU A 27 -1.99 -15.70 1.65
C GLU A 27 -0.71 -15.76 0.79
N ILE A 28 0.45 -15.54 1.42
CA ILE A 28 1.74 -15.60 0.71
C ILE A 28 2.07 -17.02 0.27
N GLU A 29 1.83 -18.04 1.09
CA GLU A 29 1.98 -19.43 0.70
C GLU A 29 1.10 -19.78 -0.49
N TRP A 30 -0.15 -19.37 -0.46
CA TRP A 30 -1.10 -19.60 -1.55
C TRP A 30 -0.65 -18.94 -2.85
N ILE A 31 -0.29 -17.65 -2.82
CA ILE A 31 0.10 -16.93 -4.04
C ILE A 31 1.44 -17.42 -4.60
N GLN A 32 2.37 -17.86 -3.73
CA GLN A 32 3.60 -18.53 -4.16
C GLN A 32 3.28 -19.83 -4.91
N GLY A 33 2.36 -20.65 -4.40
CA GLY A 33 1.90 -21.86 -5.08
C GLY A 33 1.23 -21.58 -6.44
N VAL A 34 0.49 -20.47 -6.56
CA VAL A 34 -0.06 -20.01 -7.84
C VAL A 34 1.06 -19.64 -8.81
N HIS A 35 2.09 -18.93 -8.35
CA HIS A 35 3.26 -18.61 -9.15
C HIS A 35 4.00 -19.86 -9.62
N ASP A 36 4.27 -20.79 -8.72
CA ASP A 36 5.00 -22.04 -9.04
C ASP A 36 4.27 -22.88 -10.11
N ALA A 37 2.95 -22.88 -10.06
CA ALA A 37 2.12 -23.61 -11.01
C ALA A 37 1.93 -22.91 -12.37
N SER A 38 2.03 -21.58 -12.42
CA SER A 38 1.60 -20.79 -13.59
C SER A 38 2.64 -19.79 -14.12
N GLY A 39 3.71 -19.50 -13.35
CA GLY A 39 4.63 -18.40 -13.61
C GLY A 39 4.06 -17.01 -13.29
N TRP A 40 2.87 -16.92 -12.68
CA TRP A 40 2.18 -15.68 -12.34
C TRP A 40 1.75 -15.65 -10.87
N PRO A 41 1.72 -14.49 -10.20
CA PRO A 41 2.19 -13.15 -10.61
C PRO A 41 3.72 -13.06 -10.63
N HIS A 42 4.27 -11.91 -11.07
CA HIS A 42 5.71 -11.66 -11.14
C HIS A 42 6.23 -10.88 -9.93
N ALA A 43 5.36 -10.26 -9.19
CA ALA A 43 5.64 -9.59 -7.92
C ALA A 43 4.40 -9.61 -7.02
N VAL A 44 4.63 -9.43 -5.73
CA VAL A 44 3.59 -9.45 -4.70
C VAL A 44 3.75 -8.23 -3.79
N VAL A 45 2.64 -7.54 -3.54
CA VAL A 45 2.47 -6.62 -2.42
C VAL A 45 1.54 -7.31 -1.43
N GLY A 46 2.09 -7.76 -0.34
CA GLY A 46 1.35 -8.47 0.73
C GLY A 46 0.68 -7.51 1.72
N SER A 47 0.30 -8.05 2.86
CA SER A 47 -0.18 -7.28 4.01
C SER A 47 0.43 -7.80 5.31
N ALA A 48 0.48 -6.93 6.31
CA ALA A 48 0.73 -7.25 7.70
C ALA A 48 -0.06 -6.27 8.57
N ASP A 49 -0.45 -6.69 9.77
CA ASP A 49 -1.00 -5.76 10.75
C ASP A 49 0.14 -4.91 11.33
N LEU A 50 0.39 -3.77 10.72
CA LEU A 50 1.48 -2.89 11.14
C LEU A 50 1.20 -2.17 12.48
N PHE A 51 0.02 -2.34 13.06
CA PHE A 51 -0.30 -1.90 14.44
C PHE A 51 0.04 -2.99 15.47
N ASP A 52 0.37 -4.21 15.04
CA ASP A 52 0.84 -5.28 15.91
C ASP A 52 2.36 -5.13 16.16
N PRO A 53 2.83 -5.17 17.43
CA PRO A 53 4.26 -5.18 17.74
C PRO A 53 5.03 -6.33 17.07
N ASP A 54 4.38 -7.44 16.78
CA ASP A 54 5.00 -8.62 16.17
C ASP A 54 4.99 -8.60 14.63
N ALA A 55 4.51 -7.51 13.99
CA ALA A 55 4.44 -7.40 12.53
C ALA A 55 5.80 -7.65 11.84
N GLY A 56 6.91 -7.24 12.46
CA GLY A 56 8.24 -7.50 11.95
C GLY A 56 8.52 -9.00 11.76
N ALA A 57 8.17 -9.83 12.74
CA ALA A 57 8.32 -11.27 12.65
C ALA A 57 7.42 -11.88 11.57
N VAL A 58 6.21 -11.37 11.39
CA VAL A 58 5.30 -11.78 10.32
C VAL A 58 5.89 -11.45 8.95
N MET A 59 6.41 -10.24 8.75
CA MET A 59 7.04 -9.82 7.49
C MET A 59 8.28 -10.65 7.15
N GLU A 60 9.13 -10.98 8.13
CA GLU A 60 10.27 -11.87 7.92
C GLU A 60 9.85 -13.29 7.51
N ARG A 61 8.79 -13.83 8.11
CA ARG A 61 8.23 -15.12 7.70
C ARG A 61 7.71 -15.08 6.27
N GLN A 62 7.00 -14.03 5.88
CA GLN A 62 6.53 -13.83 4.51
C GLN A 62 7.70 -13.77 3.52
N LYS A 63 8.76 -13.02 3.86
CA LYS A 63 9.98 -12.90 3.05
C LYS A 63 10.68 -14.24 2.84
N ALA A 64 10.70 -15.10 3.87
CA ALA A 64 11.26 -16.44 3.78
C ALA A 64 10.45 -17.38 2.88
N LEU A 65 9.13 -17.16 2.76
CA LEU A 65 8.23 -17.97 1.95
C LEU A 65 8.24 -17.61 0.47
N SER A 66 8.49 -16.34 0.13
CA SER A 66 8.37 -15.87 -1.24
C SER A 66 9.39 -14.79 -1.60
N THR A 67 10.13 -15.04 -2.67
CA THR A 67 11.02 -14.05 -3.26
C THR A 67 10.28 -13.04 -4.16
N LEU A 68 8.99 -13.18 -4.34
CA LEU A 68 8.15 -12.29 -5.15
C LEU A 68 7.76 -11.02 -4.41
N LEU A 69 7.85 -11.00 -3.07
CA LEU A 69 7.46 -9.86 -2.25
C LEU A 69 8.31 -8.61 -2.57
N ARG A 70 7.61 -7.51 -2.79
CA ARG A 70 8.20 -6.19 -3.06
C ARG A 70 7.74 -5.14 -2.06
N GLY A 71 6.73 -5.45 -1.25
CA GLY A 71 6.20 -4.50 -0.29
C GLY A 71 4.98 -5.01 0.46
N THR A 72 4.45 -4.14 1.28
CA THR A 72 3.23 -4.36 2.04
C THR A 72 2.25 -3.22 1.86
N ARG A 73 0.97 -3.51 2.01
CA ARG A 73 -0.12 -2.53 2.02
C ARG A 73 -1.00 -2.75 3.24
N LEU A 74 -1.25 -1.66 3.95
CA LEU A 74 -2.33 -1.55 4.93
C LEU A 74 -3.08 -0.26 4.63
N GLN A 75 -4.41 -0.34 4.47
CA GLN A 75 -5.21 0.82 4.09
C GLN A 75 -5.33 1.79 5.28
N LEU A 76 -4.91 3.02 5.07
CA LEU A 76 -4.92 4.10 6.08
C LEU A 76 -5.97 5.17 5.80
N HIS A 77 -6.75 5.01 4.72
CA HIS A 77 -7.75 6.00 4.37
C HIS A 77 -8.85 6.06 5.42
N TRP A 78 -9.08 7.28 5.87
CA TRP A 78 -10.11 7.62 6.83
C TRP A 78 -10.97 8.75 6.27
N HIS A 79 -12.28 8.62 6.45
CA HIS A 79 -13.27 9.61 6.03
C HIS A 79 -14.36 9.76 7.09
N GLU A 80 -14.99 10.93 7.20
CA GLU A 80 -16.11 11.14 8.14
C GLU A 80 -17.28 10.22 7.84
N ASN A 81 -17.59 9.99 6.55
CA ASN A 81 -18.56 9.00 6.13
C ASN A 81 -18.00 7.57 6.38
N PRO A 82 -18.67 6.75 7.23
CA PRO A 82 -18.22 5.40 7.56
C PRO A 82 -18.10 4.46 6.37
N GLN A 83 -18.82 4.72 5.28
CA GLN A 83 -18.78 3.88 4.07
C GLN A 83 -17.44 3.98 3.32
N TYR A 84 -16.71 5.08 3.51
CA TYR A 84 -15.46 5.35 2.80
C TYR A 84 -14.21 5.17 3.67
N ARG A 85 -14.37 4.85 4.97
CA ARG A 85 -13.23 4.65 5.86
C ARG A 85 -12.84 3.18 5.99
N TYR A 86 -11.55 2.96 6.09
CA TYR A 86 -10.97 1.67 6.47
C TYR A 86 -10.21 1.79 7.80
N ALA A 87 -9.43 2.84 7.96
CA ALA A 87 -8.69 3.11 9.19
C ALA A 87 -9.63 3.39 10.38
N SER A 88 -9.18 3.06 11.57
CA SER A 88 -9.91 3.30 12.83
C SER A 88 -10.02 4.77 13.21
N GLY A 89 -9.16 5.64 12.65
CA GLY A 89 -9.15 7.07 12.92
C GLY A 89 -8.26 7.84 11.93
N PRO A 90 -8.33 9.18 11.95
CA PRO A 90 -7.56 10.01 11.02
C PRO A 90 -6.05 10.04 11.31
N ALA A 91 -5.64 9.72 12.54
CA ALA A 91 -4.28 9.89 13.04
C ALA A 91 -3.45 8.60 13.05
N THR A 92 -3.83 7.59 12.27
CA THR A 92 -3.17 6.28 12.24
C THR A 92 -1.68 6.35 11.88
N MET A 93 -1.26 7.30 11.04
CA MET A 93 0.14 7.51 10.68
C MET A 93 1.01 8.06 11.83
N HIS A 94 0.40 8.45 12.95
CA HIS A 94 1.12 8.90 14.15
C HIS A 94 1.29 7.78 15.20
N ASP A 95 0.69 6.62 15.00
CA ASP A 95 0.82 5.49 15.92
C ASP A 95 2.27 5.02 16.01
N PRO A 96 2.87 4.92 17.22
CA PRO A 96 4.28 4.61 17.38
C PRO A 96 4.63 3.18 16.94
N THR A 97 3.74 2.21 17.12
CA THR A 97 3.95 0.81 16.70
C THR A 97 3.92 0.72 15.18
N PHE A 98 2.92 1.36 14.54
CA PHE A 98 2.86 1.45 13.09
C PHE A 98 4.14 2.06 12.51
N ARG A 99 4.59 3.18 13.05
CA ARG A 99 5.82 3.87 12.60
C ARG A 99 7.07 3.02 12.79
N ALA A 100 7.19 2.31 13.92
CA ALA A 100 8.31 1.38 14.15
C ALA A 100 8.34 0.28 13.09
N ASN A 101 7.20 -0.31 12.75
CA ASN A 101 7.09 -1.35 11.74
C ASN A 101 7.34 -0.83 10.32
N ILE A 102 6.93 0.40 9.98
CA ILE A 102 7.32 1.06 8.71
C ILE A 102 8.83 1.20 8.60
N GLY A 103 9.51 1.54 9.69
CA GLY A 103 10.98 1.64 9.73
C GLY A 103 11.72 0.34 9.38
N LEU A 104 11.08 -0.82 9.51
CA LEU A 104 11.68 -2.11 9.14
C LEU A 104 11.71 -2.36 7.63
N LEU A 105 10.85 -1.70 6.86
CA LEU A 105 10.65 -1.98 5.43
C LEU A 105 11.90 -1.73 4.60
N ALA A 106 12.66 -0.69 4.90
CA ALA A 106 13.92 -0.39 4.21
C ALA A 106 14.92 -1.55 4.32
N GLY A 107 15.06 -2.14 5.52
CA GLY A 107 15.91 -3.32 5.75
C GLY A 107 15.42 -4.58 5.03
N LEU A 108 14.12 -4.71 4.80
CA LEU A 108 13.54 -5.78 4.01
C LEU A 108 13.71 -5.55 2.49
N GLY A 109 14.00 -4.33 2.05
CA GLY A 109 13.96 -3.92 0.66
C GLY A 109 12.54 -3.80 0.12
N TRP A 110 11.56 -3.51 0.99
CA TRP A 110 10.15 -3.45 0.68
C TRP A 110 9.64 -2.02 0.61
N LEU A 111 8.68 -1.78 -0.29
CA LEU A 111 7.91 -0.55 -0.36
C LEU A 111 6.66 -0.62 0.53
N PHE A 112 6.10 0.55 0.85
CA PHE A 112 4.79 0.69 1.46
C PHE A 112 3.78 1.31 0.47
N GLU A 113 2.66 0.63 0.22
CA GLU A 113 1.54 1.21 -0.54
C GLU A 113 0.67 2.06 0.38
N LEU A 114 0.77 3.37 0.20
CA LEU A 114 0.10 4.40 0.98
C LEU A 114 -1.26 4.74 0.35
N GLN A 115 -2.34 4.39 1.04
CA GLN A 115 -3.70 4.69 0.61
C GLN A 115 -4.35 5.66 1.60
N VAL A 116 -4.54 6.90 1.18
CA VAL A 116 -5.07 8.01 1.98
C VAL A 116 -5.99 8.89 1.15
N PHE A 117 -6.94 9.58 1.79
CA PHE A 117 -7.74 10.62 1.18
C PHE A 117 -7.00 11.98 1.14
N PRO A 118 -7.47 12.96 0.33
CA PRO A 118 -6.87 14.28 0.22
C PRO A 118 -6.63 14.98 1.55
N GLU A 119 -7.57 14.87 2.49
CA GLU A 119 -7.50 15.49 3.83
C GLU A 119 -6.35 14.94 4.68
N GLN A 120 -5.87 13.73 4.38
CA GLN A 120 -4.76 13.09 5.07
C GLN A 120 -3.40 13.37 4.39
N MET A 121 -3.36 13.96 3.19
CA MET A 121 -2.12 14.09 2.42
C MET A 121 -1.07 14.99 3.08
N ALA A 122 -1.49 16.00 3.85
CA ALA A 122 -0.55 16.84 4.59
C ALA A 122 0.19 16.05 5.70
N ASP A 123 -0.51 15.15 6.39
CA ASP A 123 0.09 14.22 7.35
C ASP A 123 0.94 13.16 6.64
N ALA A 124 0.44 12.64 5.52
CA ALA A 124 1.14 11.68 4.69
C ALA A 124 2.48 12.24 4.17
N ALA A 125 2.53 13.51 3.78
CA ALA A 125 3.77 14.15 3.33
C ALA A 125 4.83 14.19 4.45
N ARG A 126 4.44 14.56 5.66
CA ARG A 126 5.32 14.52 6.83
C ARG A 126 5.77 13.09 7.15
N PHE A 127 4.81 12.16 7.14
CA PHE A 127 5.08 10.76 7.40
C PHE A 127 6.08 10.17 6.41
N VAL A 128 5.92 10.38 5.11
CA VAL A 128 6.85 9.91 4.07
C VAL A 128 8.24 10.53 4.22
N ALA A 129 8.31 11.82 4.55
CA ALA A 129 9.58 12.54 4.76
C ALA A 129 10.37 12.01 5.97
N ASP A 130 9.68 11.48 6.99
CA ASP A 130 10.33 10.89 8.18
C ASP A 130 11.01 9.54 7.90
N PHE A 131 10.73 8.91 6.76
CA PHE A 131 11.29 7.60 6.36
C PHE A 131 11.99 7.68 4.99
N PRO A 132 13.09 8.44 4.86
CA PRO A 132 13.71 8.69 3.56
C PRO A 132 14.27 7.44 2.87
N ASP A 133 14.59 6.39 3.63
CA ASP A 133 15.12 5.12 3.11
C ASP A 133 14.03 4.12 2.72
N THR A 134 12.76 4.40 3.02
CA THR A 134 11.62 3.57 2.64
C THR A 134 10.97 4.12 1.37
N SER A 135 10.73 3.26 0.39
CA SER A 135 9.98 3.61 -0.81
C SER A 135 8.48 3.57 -0.55
N PHE A 136 7.77 4.61 -0.98
CA PHE A 136 6.32 4.71 -0.87
C PHE A 136 5.64 4.75 -2.24
N VAL A 137 4.43 4.21 -2.31
CA VAL A 137 3.58 4.27 -3.50
C VAL A 137 2.21 4.81 -3.11
N LEU A 138 1.88 6.03 -3.52
CA LEU A 138 0.53 6.58 -3.35
C LEU A 138 -0.46 5.83 -4.24
N VAL A 139 -1.49 5.26 -3.64
CA VAL A 139 -2.47 4.42 -4.32
C VAL A 139 -3.60 5.28 -4.91
N HIS A 140 -4.12 4.88 -6.06
CA HIS A 140 -5.29 5.47 -6.73
C HIS A 140 -5.22 7.00 -6.89
N ALA A 141 -4.07 7.50 -7.35
CA ALA A 141 -3.83 8.93 -7.56
C ALA A 141 -4.21 9.81 -6.35
N GLY A 142 -4.19 9.24 -5.12
CA GLY A 142 -4.60 9.94 -3.90
C GLY A 142 -6.10 10.03 -3.70
N MET A 143 -6.87 9.09 -4.29
CA MET A 143 -8.30 8.88 -4.01
C MET A 143 -9.17 10.14 -4.16
N LEU A 144 -9.09 10.81 -5.33
CA LEU A 144 -9.98 11.92 -5.66
C LEU A 144 -11.44 11.42 -5.68
N GLU A 145 -12.31 12.02 -4.86
CA GLU A 145 -13.69 11.55 -4.68
C GLU A 145 -14.63 11.94 -5.83
N SER A 146 -14.42 13.12 -6.42
CA SER A 146 -15.20 13.59 -7.57
C SER A 146 -14.49 14.69 -8.34
N SER A 147 -15.01 15.04 -9.52
CA SER A 147 -14.50 16.14 -10.34
C SER A 147 -14.97 17.53 -9.88
N GLU A 148 -15.71 17.63 -8.79
CA GLU A 148 -16.16 18.91 -8.24
C GLU A 148 -14.98 19.67 -7.61
N GLU A 149 -14.93 21.00 -7.79
CA GLU A 149 -13.80 21.84 -7.34
C GLU A 149 -13.56 21.74 -5.82
N GLN A 150 -14.61 21.52 -5.03
CA GLN A 150 -14.48 21.31 -3.58
C GLN A 150 -13.65 20.07 -3.21
N HIS A 151 -13.57 19.04 -4.08
CA HIS A 151 -12.75 17.85 -3.90
C HIS A 151 -11.41 17.96 -4.67
N VAL A 152 -11.43 18.60 -5.85
CA VAL A 152 -10.24 18.77 -6.68
C VAL A 152 -9.22 19.72 -6.03
N ALA A 153 -9.65 20.81 -5.42
CA ALA A 153 -8.74 21.80 -4.84
C ALA A 153 -7.89 21.21 -3.68
N PRO A 154 -8.49 20.56 -2.65
CA PRO A 154 -7.69 19.93 -1.58
C PRO A 154 -6.83 18.77 -2.09
N TRP A 155 -7.34 17.98 -3.05
CA TRP A 155 -6.57 16.91 -3.68
C TRP A 155 -5.31 17.44 -4.39
N ARG A 156 -5.46 18.52 -5.20
CA ARG A 156 -4.32 19.16 -5.86
C ARG A 156 -3.30 19.71 -4.87
N ALA A 157 -3.76 20.42 -3.84
CA ALA A 157 -2.91 20.93 -2.78
C ALA A 157 -2.17 19.80 -2.05
N GLY A 158 -2.83 18.67 -1.79
CA GLY A 158 -2.20 17.51 -1.21
C GLY A 158 -1.12 16.89 -2.10
N LEU A 159 -1.37 16.78 -3.40
CA LEU A 159 -0.37 16.30 -4.36
C LEU A 159 0.85 17.23 -4.46
N GLU A 160 0.65 18.55 -4.37
CA GLU A 160 1.76 19.53 -4.36
C GLU A 160 2.69 19.34 -3.15
N LEU A 161 2.16 18.91 -2.01
CA LEU A 161 2.96 18.56 -0.81
C LEU A 161 3.74 17.24 -0.99
N LEU A 162 3.16 16.28 -1.69
CA LEU A 162 3.74 14.95 -1.90
C LEU A 162 4.74 14.91 -3.06
N ALA A 163 4.54 15.67 -4.10
CA ALA A 163 5.34 15.65 -5.33
C ALA A 163 6.85 15.87 -5.15
N PRO A 164 7.35 16.70 -4.20
CA PRO A 164 8.78 16.89 -3.99
C PRO A 164 9.50 15.71 -3.32
N LEU A 165 8.77 14.72 -2.79
CA LEU A 165 9.35 13.63 -2.00
C LEU A 165 10.01 12.59 -2.92
N PRO A 166 11.36 12.41 -2.85
CA PRO A 166 12.09 11.57 -3.80
C PRO A 166 11.82 10.07 -3.62
N ASN A 167 11.33 9.68 -2.45
CA ASN A 167 11.01 8.31 -2.10
C ASN A 167 9.53 7.95 -2.30
N LEU A 168 8.74 8.82 -2.98
CA LEU A 168 7.34 8.58 -3.28
C LEU A 168 7.11 8.47 -4.79
N THR A 169 6.36 7.45 -5.19
CA THR A 169 5.79 7.31 -6.53
C THR A 169 4.27 7.21 -6.44
N MET A 170 3.55 7.31 -7.57
CA MET A 170 2.09 7.30 -7.57
C MET A 170 1.55 6.31 -8.61
N LYS A 171 0.53 5.54 -8.23
CA LYS A 171 -0.27 4.74 -9.17
C LYS A 171 -1.36 5.62 -9.78
N LEU A 172 -1.35 5.74 -11.10
CA LEU A 172 -2.42 6.37 -11.89
C LEU A 172 -3.57 5.38 -12.10
N SER A 173 -4.29 5.09 -11.03
CA SER A 173 -5.44 4.19 -11.00
C SER A 173 -6.57 4.81 -10.16
N GLY A 174 -7.80 4.29 -10.26
CA GLY A 174 -8.95 4.86 -9.57
C GLY A 174 -9.37 6.24 -10.10
N VAL A 175 -8.93 6.59 -11.30
CA VAL A 175 -9.33 7.83 -11.97
C VAL A 175 -10.51 7.54 -12.89
N GLY A 176 -11.66 8.13 -12.62
CA GLY A 176 -12.89 7.92 -13.40
C GLY A 176 -13.92 7.00 -12.74
N THR A 177 -13.82 6.82 -11.44
CA THR A 177 -14.87 6.18 -10.60
C THR A 177 -15.84 7.22 -10.10
#